data_c101bbc1ec683c8346e311709cfcd2a9
#
_entry.id   c101bbc1ec683c8346e311709cfcd2a9
#
_cell.length_a   1.000
_cell.length_b   1.000
_cell.length_c   1.000
_cell.angle_alpha   90.00
_cell.angle_beta   90.00
_cell.angle_gamma   90.00
#
_symmetry.space_group_name_H-M   'P 1'
#
loop_
_entity.id
_entity.type
_entity.pdbx_description
1 polymer ?
#
loop_
_entity_poly.entity_id
_entity_poly.type
_entity_poly.pdbx_seq_one_letter_code
_entity_poly.pdbx_strand_id
1 'polypeptide(L)'
;GLKPVHRRILWSMYEEGNTPDKPHKKSATTVGYVMGHYHPHGDSSIYEAMVRLAQDFNERYMLVDGHGNFGNIEGDGAAAYRYTEARLSKISLELIRDINKNTVDMDDNFDETSKEPRVLPSRFPNILVNGSMGIAVGMATNIPPHNLGEVIDGCVAYIDNHDIDTLGLMEYVKGPDFPTGGIILGNSGIRKAYETGRGSITIRSRAEIEEHNNHNTIVITEVPYGVNTMELKNKVAELVRDKVIDGISDYHTDLKDGVKITITLKRDANPQVVLNNLYKHTNFQISYGIIFLMLDQGVPKTLGLKDIISKYIDHQKEVIIRRTRFDLDKDERRVHILEGY
;
A
#
# COMPACT_ATOMS: atom_id res chain seq x y z
N GLY A 1 -10.62 -4.63 0.55
CA GLY A 1 -9.68 -3.72 1.02
C GLY A 1 -9.41 -2.45 0.22
N LEU A 2 -10.15 -2.16 -0.84
CA LEU A 2 -9.96 -0.93 -1.60
C LEU A 2 -11.07 0.07 -1.28
N LYS A 3 -10.72 1.35 -1.29
CA LYS A 3 -11.70 2.42 -1.29
C LYS A 3 -12.49 2.40 -2.62
N PRO A 4 -13.73 2.88 -2.64
CA PRO A 4 -14.55 2.85 -3.87
C PRO A 4 -13.86 3.45 -5.09
N VAL A 5 -13.19 4.59 -4.97
CA VAL A 5 -12.50 5.22 -6.10
C VAL A 5 -11.39 4.33 -6.67
N HIS A 6 -10.61 3.67 -5.83
CA HIS A 6 -9.53 2.77 -6.27
C HIS A 6 -10.10 1.53 -6.97
N ARG A 7 -11.15 0.93 -6.42
CA ARG A 7 -11.83 -0.21 -7.04
C ARG A 7 -12.42 0.16 -8.40
N ARG A 8 -13.03 1.33 -8.51
CA ARG A 8 -13.60 1.86 -9.76
C ARG A 8 -12.53 2.12 -10.81
N ILE A 9 -11.35 2.60 -10.40
CA ILE A 9 -10.21 2.79 -11.31
C ILE A 9 -9.75 1.44 -11.88
N LEU A 10 -9.50 0.46 -11.02
CA LEU A 10 -9.05 -0.86 -11.46
C LEU A 10 -10.10 -1.55 -12.34
N TRP A 11 -11.37 -1.47 -11.97
CA TRP A 11 -12.47 -2.02 -12.75
C TRP A 11 -12.57 -1.36 -14.13
N SER A 12 -12.48 -0.04 -14.20
CA SER A 12 -12.52 0.71 -15.46
C SER A 12 -11.35 0.35 -16.37
N MET A 13 -10.15 0.25 -15.82
CA MET A 13 -8.98 -0.15 -16.60
C MET A 13 -9.14 -1.57 -17.15
N TYR A 14 -9.70 -2.47 -16.36
CA TYR A 14 -9.99 -3.82 -16.81
C TYR A 14 -11.04 -3.85 -17.92
N GLU A 15 -12.15 -3.10 -17.79
CA GLU A 15 -13.18 -2.99 -18.80
C GLU A 15 -12.66 -2.43 -20.12
N GLU A 16 -11.74 -1.47 -20.07
CA GLU A 16 -11.09 -0.90 -21.24
C GLU A 16 -10.02 -1.82 -21.87
N GLY A 17 -9.77 -2.98 -21.28
CA GLY A 17 -8.70 -3.86 -21.72
C GLY A 17 -7.31 -3.29 -21.51
N ASN A 18 -7.15 -2.39 -20.56
CA ASN A 18 -5.89 -1.70 -20.25
C ASN A 18 -5.02 -2.57 -19.34
N THR A 19 -4.61 -3.71 -19.85
CA THR A 19 -3.91 -4.78 -19.14
C THR A 19 -2.38 -4.69 -19.33
N PRO A 20 -1.59 -5.37 -18.49
CA PRO A 20 -0.12 -5.23 -18.53
C PRO A 20 0.54 -5.79 -19.80
N ASP A 21 -0.16 -6.60 -20.59
CA ASP A 21 0.29 -7.14 -21.86
C ASP A 21 0.10 -6.18 -23.05
N LYS A 22 -0.54 -5.05 -22.83
CA LYS A 22 -0.85 -4.04 -23.85
C LYS A 22 -0.10 -2.74 -23.59
N PRO A 23 0.04 -1.87 -24.60
CA PRO A 23 0.64 -0.54 -24.39
C PRO A 23 -0.14 0.26 -23.34
N HIS A 24 0.57 1.13 -22.63
CA HIS A 24 -0.06 2.08 -21.72
C HIS A 24 -1.08 2.95 -22.46
N LYS A 25 -2.17 3.28 -21.79
CA LYS A 25 -3.16 4.25 -22.29
C LYS A 25 -2.97 5.59 -21.61
N LYS A 26 -3.43 6.65 -22.26
CA LYS A 26 -3.38 8.00 -21.67
C LYS A 26 -4.19 8.02 -20.37
N SER A 27 -3.60 8.61 -19.33
CA SER A 27 -4.27 8.78 -18.04
C SER A 27 -5.57 9.57 -18.17
N ALA A 28 -5.62 10.57 -19.04
CA ALA A 28 -6.82 11.34 -19.32
C ALA A 28 -8.00 10.47 -19.76
N THR A 29 -7.74 9.46 -20.57
CA THR A 29 -8.78 8.53 -21.03
C THR A 29 -9.35 7.72 -19.86
N THR A 30 -8.48 7.18 -19.00
CA THR A 30 -8.90 6.42 -17.81
C THR A 30 -9.68 7.30 -16.84
N VAL A 31 -9.20 8.49 -16.53
CA VAL A 31 -9.88 9.42 -15.62
C VAL A 31 -11.26 9.78 -16.15
N GLY A 32 -11.38 10.09 -17.44
CA GLY A 32 -12.65 10.39 -18.07
C GLY A 32 -13.63 9.22 -18.02
N TYR A 33 -13.17 8.02 -18.28
CA TYR A 33 -13.98 6.80 -18.21
C TYR A 33 -14.52 6.55 -16.79
N VAL A 34 -13.66 6.62 -15.79
CA VAL A 34 -14.06 6.43 -14.37
C VAL A 34 -15.07 7.50 -13.96
N MET A 35 -14.82 8.75 -14.28
CA MET A 35 -15.69 9.86 -13.92
C MET A 35 -17.06 9.74 -14.58
N GLY A 36 -17.08 9.39 -15.86
CA GLY A 36 -18.33 9.30 -16.62
C GLY A 36 -19.18 8.08 -16.27
N HIS A 37 -18.57 6.96 -15.91
CA HIS A 37 -19.28 5.71 -15.68
C HIS A 37 -19.56 5.38 -14.23
N TYR A 38 -18.63 5.70 -13.31
CA TYR A 38 -18.68 5.16 -11.94
C TYR A 38 -18.52 6.17 -10.83
N HIS A 39 -17.77 7.25 -11.06
CA HIS A 39 -17.37 8.16 -9.99
C HIS A 39 -17.64 9.61 -10.37
N PRO A 40 -18.88 10.11 -10.18
CA PRO A 40 -19.28 11.43 -10.64
C PRO A 40 -18.77 12.55 -9.71
N HIS A 41 -17.47 12.60 -9.49
CA HIS A 41 -16.76 13.58 -8.68
C HIS A 41 -15.67 14.25 -9.52
N GLY A 42 -14.90 15.14 -8.92
CA GLY A 42 -13.87 15.88 -9.66
C GLY A 42 -12.77 14.97 -10.24
N ASP A 43 -12.31 15.33 -11.43
CA ASP A 43 -11.25 14.61 -12.14
C ASP A 43 -9.91 14.58 -11.37
N SER A 44 -9.61 15.65 -10.64
CA SER A 44 -8.38 15.73 -9.85
C SER A 44 -8.30 14.65 -8.78
N SER A 45 -9.39 14.41 -8.07
CA SER A 45 -9.42 13.38 -7.02
C SER A 45 -9.27 11.98 -7.58
N ILE A 46 -9.83 11.71 -8.76
CA ILE A 46 -9.70 10.42 -9.46
C ILE A 46 -8.24 10.23 -9.90
N TYR A 47 -7.65 11.23 -10.52
CA TYR A 47 -6.27 11.16 -10.98
C TYR A 47 -5.29 10.97 -9.82
N GLU A 48 -5.45 11.73 -8.73
CA GLU A 48 -4.61 11.58 -7.53
C GLU A 48 -4.69 10.17 -6.93
N ALA A 49 -5.88 9.58 -6.90
CA ALA A 49 -6.07 8.21 -6.44
C ALA A 49 -5.34 7.21 -7.36
N MET A 50 -5.44 7.38 -8.68
CA MET A 50 -4.74 6.54 -9.64
C MET A 50 -3.21 6.68 -9.51
N VAL A 51 -2.73 7.90 -9.37
CA VAL A 51 -1.30 8.20 -9.19
C VAL A 51 -0.76 7.49 -7.97
N ARG A 52 -1.46 7.54 -6.84
CA ARG A 52 -1.03 6.86 -5.63
C ARG A 52 -0.82 5.36 -5.83
N LEU A 53 -1.68 4.71 -6.60
CA LEU A 53 -1.56 3.27 -6.89
C LEU A 53 -0.33 2.92 -7.74
N ALA A 54 0.29 3.91 -8.37
CA ALA A 54 1.49 3.76 -9.20
C ALA A 54 2.77 4.23 -8.51
N GLN A 55 2.69 4.72 -7.28
CA GLN A 55 3.84 5.26 -6.56
C GLN A 55 4.49 4.20 -5.68
N ASP A 56 5.76 3.90 -5.95
CA ASP A 56 6.52 2.86 -5.26
C ASP A 56 6.90 3.21 -3.81
N PHE A 57 6.78 4.48 -3.43
CA PHE A 57 7.00 4.93 -2.06
C PHE A 57 5.72 4.94 -1.21
N ASN A 58 4.55 4.76 -1.82
CA ASN A 58 3.25 4.67 -1.14
C ASN A 58 2.69 3.25 -1.14
N GLU A 59 2.86 2.50 -2.22
CA GLU A 59 2.36 1.14 -2.37
C GLU A 59 3.50 0.13 -2.24
N ARG A 60 3.31 -0.88 -1.40
CA ARG A 60 4.29 -1.98 -1.29
C ARG A 60 4.34 -2.78 -2.60
N TYR A 61 3.18 -3.00 -3.20
CA TYR A 61 3.01 -3.60 -4.52
C TYR A 61 2.09 -2.72 -5.34
N MET A 62 2.63 -2.05 -6.33
CA MET A 62 1.87 -1.11 -7.16
C MET A 62 0.77 -1.82 -7.94
N LEU A 63 -0.44 -1.28 -7.91
CA LEU A 63 -1.58 -1.82 -8.65
C LEU A 63 -1.75 -1.19 -10.03
N VAL A 64 -1.12 -0.04 -10.24
CA VAL A 64 -1.08 0.66 -11.52
C VAL A 64 0.38 0.76 -11.97
N ASP A 65 0.60 0.47 -13.23
CA ASP A 65 1.88 0.63 -13.92
C ASP A 65 1.85 1.96 -14.67
N GLY A 66 2.53 2.97 -14.11
CA GLY A 66 2.57 4.31 -14.66
C GLY A 66 3.76 4.54 -15.58
N HIS A 67 3.56 5.38 -16.60
CA HIS A 67 4.61 5.84 -17.50
C HIS A 67 4.60 7.36 -17.56
N GLY A 68 5.75 7.97 -17.27
CA GLY A 68 5.91 9.42 -17.15
C GLY A 68 6.22 9.83 -15.71
N ASN A 69 5.97 11.09 -15.38
CA ASN A 69 6.23 11.63 -14.05
C ASN A 69 5.03 11.41 -13.13
N PHE A 70 5.15 10.48 -12.19
CA PHE A 70 4.14 10.17 -11.17
C PHE A 70 4.51 10.72 -9.79
N GLY A 71 5.38 11.73 -9.73
CA GLY A 71 5.81 12.31 -8.47
C GLY A 71 6.99 11.57 -7.86
N ASN A 72 7.44 12.02 -6.71
CA ASN A 72 8.57 11.43 -6.00
C ASN A 72 8.44 11.61 -4.48
N ILE A 73 9.35 10.98 -3.75
CA ILE A 73 9.36 11.01 -2.27
C ILE A 73 9.73 12.39 -1.69
N GLU A 74 10.22 13.32 -2.51
CA GLU A 74 10.45 14.72 -2.09
C GLU A 74 9.16 15.53 -1.99
N GLY A 75 8.05 14.96 -2.43
CA GLY A 75 6.77 15.65 -2.43
C GLY A 75 6.43 16.35 -3.74
N ASP A 76 7.27 16.18 -4.78
CA ASP A 76 6.92 16.66 -6.12
C ASP A 76 5.70 15.89 -6.61
N GLY A 77 4.70 16.62 -7.08
CA GLY A 77 3.47 16.03 -7.61
C GLY A 77 3.68 15.38 -8.96
N ALA A 78 2.72 14.58 -9.38
CA ALA A 78 2.70 14.01 -10.72
C ALA A 78 2.48 15.11 -11.76
N ALA A 79 2.95 14.87 -12.98
CA ALA A 79 2.56 15.68 -14.13
C ALA A 79 1.05 15.60 -14.34
N ALA A 80 0.46 16.62 -15.00
CA ALA A 80 -0.96 16.61 -15.30
C ALA A 80 -1.35 15.36 -16.11
N TYR A 81 -2.59 14.88 -15.95
CA TYR A 81 -3.02 13.62 -16.53
C TYR A 81 -2.95 13.56 -18.07
N ARG A 82 -2.92 14.69 -18.73
CA ARG A 82 -2.72 14.76 -20.20
C ARG A 82 -1.30 14.38 -20.64
N TYR A 83 -0.34 14.32 -19.72
CA TYR A 83 1.06 14.00 -20.01
C TYR A 83 1.50 12.61 -19.55
N THR A 84 0.69 11.92 -18.80
CA THR A 84 1.04 10.60 -18.28
C THR A 84 0.22 9.50 -18.92
N GLU A 85 0.74 8.28 -18.83
CA GLU A 85 0.09 7.08 -19.31
C GLU A 85 0.09 6.02 -18.20
N ALA A 86 -0.85 5.10 -18.25
CA ALA A 86 -0.99 4.07 -17.23
C ALA A 86 -1.65 2.82 -17.79
N ARG A 87 -1.43 1.72 -17.09
CA ARG A 87 -2.11 0.44 -17.30
C ARG A 87 -2.15 -0.34 -16.00
N LEU A 88 -2.93 -1.40 -15.94
CA LEU A 88 -2.91 -2.31 -14.82
C LEU A 88 -1.52 -2.95 -14.67
N SER A 89 -1.06 -3.09 -13.44
CA SER A 89 0.13 -3.89 -13.15
C SER A 89 -0.22 -5.39 -13.19
N LYS A 90 0.80 -6.24 -13.29
CA LYS A 90 0.58 -7.70 -13.31
C LYS A 90 -0.12 -8.19 -12.05
N ILE A 91 0.28 -7.71 -10.89
CA ILE A 91 -0.31 -8.15 -9.62
C ILE A 91 -1.78 -7.73 -9.47
N SER A 92 -2.18 -6.60 -10.05
CA SER A 92 -3.56 -6.14 -9.96
C SER A 92 -4.53 -7.08 -10.69
N LEU A 93 -4.07 -7.83 -11.69
CA LEU A 93 -4.88 -8.86 -12.34
C LEU A 93 -5.30 -9.97 -11.37
N GLU A 94 -4.50 -10.24 -10.34
CA GLU A 94 -4.86 -11.21 -9.31
C GLU A 94 -6.00 -10.73 -8.40
N LEU A 95 -6.19 -9.41 -8.28
CA LEU A 95 -7.36 -8.85 -7.59
C LEU A 95 -8.64 -9.01 -8.40
N ILE A 96 -8.54 -9.03 -9.72
CA ILE A 96 -9.68 -9.01 -10.66
C ILE A 96 -9.95 -10.41 -11.22
N ARG A 97 -9.04 -11.33 -11.04
CA ARG A 97 -9.13 -12.68 -11.61
C ARG A 97 -10.48 -13.33 -11.33
N ASP A 98 -11.06 -13.93 -12.36
CA ASP A 98 -12.36 -14.60 -12.32
C ASP A 98 -13.55 -13.68 -12.02
N ILE A 99 -13.41 -12.37 -12.16
CA ILE A 99 -14.52 -11.43 -11.90
C ILE A 99 -15.71 -11.67 -12.81
N ASN A 100 -15.50 -12.20 -14.00
CA ASN A 100 -16.54 -12.50 -14.99
C ASN A 100 -17.23 -13.86 -14.77
N LYS A 101 -16.91 -14.55 -13.69
CA LYS A 101 -17.48 -15.86 -13.34
C LYS A 101 -18.47 -15.79 -12.17
N ASN A 102 -19.17 -14.68 -12.04
CA ASN A 102 -20.15 -14.45 -10.97
C ASN A 102 -19.56 -14.64 -9.57
N THR A 103 -18.29 -14.33 -9.39
CA THR A 103 -17.57 -14.54 -8.14
C THR A 103 -17.88 -13.51 -7.05
N VAL A 104 -18.35 -12.34 -7.46
CA VAL A 104 -18.71 -11.23 -6.57
C VAL A 104 -20.01 -10.60 -7.01
N ASP A 105 -20.71 -9.95 -6.08
CA ASP A 105 -21.92 -9.21 -6.40
C ASP A 105 -21.58 -7.94 -7.17
N MET A 106 -22.41 -7.63 -8.14
CA MET A 106 -22.33 -6.41 -8.95
C MET A 106 -23.45 -5.47 -8.55
N ASP A 107 -23.13 -4.20 -8.37
CA ASP A 107 -24.09 -3.14 -8.07
C ASP A 107 -24.31 -2.26 -9.28
N ASP A 108 -25.47 -1.61 -9.37
CA ASP A 108 -25.70 -0.56 -10.35
C ASP A 108 -24.76 0.64 -10.04
N ASN A 109 -24.27 1.27 -11.11
CA ASN A 109 -23.57 2.54 -10.96
C ASN A 109 -24.56 3.67 -10.63
N PHE A 110 -24.06 4.91 -10.47
CA PHE A 110 -24.87 6.05 -10.02
C PHE A 110 -26.10 6.38 -10.90
N ASP A 111 -26.03 6.11 -12.20
CA ASP A 111 -27.13 6.39 -13.16
C ASP A 111 -27.80 5.12 -13.69
N GLU A 112 -27.50 3.97 -13.13
CA GLU A 112 -28.07 2.66 -13.47
C GLU A 112 -27.82 2.22 -14.93
N THR A 113 -26.84 2.80 -15.61
CA THR A 113 -26.48 2.43 -16.99
C THR A 113 -25.42 1.35 -17.07
N SER A 114 -24.69 1.09 -15.99
CA SER A 114 -23.59 0.12 -15.92
C SER A 114 -23.56 -0.57 -14.57
N LYS A 115 -22.81 -1.67 -14.50
CA LYS A 115 -22.60 -2.42 -13.27
C LYS A 115 -21.15 -2.26 -12.81
N GLU A 116 -20.96 -2.19 -11.49
CA GLU A 116 -19.63 -2.19 -10.88
C GLU A 116 -19.54 -3.25 -9.78
N PRO A 117 -18.35 -3.83 -9.53
CA PRO A 117 -18.22 -4.83 -8.47
C PRO A 117 -18.32 -4.17 -7.10
N ARG A 118 -19.09 -4.80 -6.20
CA ARG A 118 -19.19 -4.38 -4.80
C ARG A 118 -17.86 -4.57 -4.08
N VAL A 119 -17.19 -5.68 -4.36
CA VAL A 119 -15.84 -6.04 -3.91
C VAL A 119 -15.14 -6.74 -5.06
N LEU A 120 -13.83 -6.92 -4.97
CA LEU A 120 -13.07 -7.68 -5.95
C LEU A 120 -12.88 -9.13 -5.46
N PRO A 121 -12.68 -10.10 -6.38
CA PRO A 121 -12.37 -11.47 -5.98
C PRO A 121 -11.13 -11.58 -5.11
N SER A 122 -10.12 -10.75 -5.35
CA SER A 122 -8.91 -10.57 -4.51
C SER A 122 -8.21 -11.87 -4.14
N ARG A 123 -7.44 -12.43 -5.08
CA ARG A 123 -6.73 -13.69 -4.84
C ARG A 123 -5.58 -13.56 -3.84
N PHE A 124 -5.31 -12.37 -3.37
CA PHE A 124 -4.48 -12.09 -2.21
C PHE A 124 -5.13 -11.00 -1.35
N PRO A 125 -4.85 -10.93 -0.04
CA PRO A 125 -5.50 -9.95 0.85
C PRO A 125 -4.85 -8.58 0.73
N ASN A 126 -5.26 -7.80 -0.26
CA ASN A 126 -4.67 -6.49 -0.55
C ASN A 126 -4.72 -5.52 0.63
N ILE A 127 -5.72 -5.63 1.50
CA ILE A 127 -5.83 -4.75 2.68
C ILE A 127 -4.63 -4.87 3.62
N LEU A 128 -4.04 -6.05 3.75
CA LEU A 128 -2.82 -6.26 4.52
C LEU A 128 -1.56 -5.98 3.69
N VAL A 129 -1.58 -6.34 2.42
CA VAL A 129 -0.40 -6.27 1.56
C VAL A 129 -0.03 -4.84 1.23
N ASN A 130 -0.98 -4.02 0.82
CA ASN A 130 -0.76 -2.59 0.54
C ASN A 130 -1.21 -1.66 1.66
N GLY A 131 -1.95 -2.17 2.63
CA GLY A 131 -2.49 -1.35 3.70
C GLY A 131 -3.59 -0.41 3.25
N SER A 132 -3.98 0.47 4.14
CA SER A 132 -4.99 1.50 3.89
C SER A 132 -4.88 2.60 4.94
N MET A 133 -5.20 3.82 4.55
CA MET A 133 -5.31 4.94 5.47
C MET A 133 -6.57 5.72 5.15
N GLY A 134 -7.32 6.09 6.18
CA GLY A 134 -8.52 6.89 6.00
C GLY A 134 -8.92 7.57 7.29
N ILE A 135 -9.45 8.79 7.16
CA ILE A 135 -9.94 9.59 8.27
C ILE A 135 -11.40 9.95 7.98
N ALA A 136 -12.28 9.62 8.92
CA ALA A 136 -13.68 10.00 8.88
C ALA A 136 -14.07 10.63 10.24
N VAL A 137 -15.24 11.24 10.30
CA VAL A 137 -15.71 11.82 11.56
C VAL A 137 -15.92 10.71 12.59
N GLY A 138 -15.19 10.81 13.69
CA GLY A 138 -15.31 9.86 14.81
C GLY A 138 -14.59 8.54 14.63
N MET A 139 -13.91 8.30 13.50
CA MET A 139 -13.16 7.07 13.27
C MET A 139 -12.00 7.26 12.29
N ALA A 140 -10.97 6.44 12.46
CA ALA A 140 -9.83 6.41 11.54
C ALA A 140 -9.34 4.98 11.35
N THR A 141 -8.81 4.69 10.18
CA THR A 141 -8.09 3.46 9.90
C THR A 141 -6.66 3.80 9.48
N ASN A 142 -5.72 2.96 9.88
CA ASN A 142 -4.33 3.10 9.48
C ASN A 142 -3.68 1.72 9.48
N ILE A 143 -3.75 1.06 8.33
CA ILE A 143 -3.29 -0.31 8.15
C ILE A 143 -1.97 -0.26 7.40
N PRO A 144 -0.85 -0.69 8.02
CA PRO A 144 0.44 -0.70 7.34
C PRO A 144 0.50 -1.78 6.27
N PRO A 145 1.33 -1.59 5.24
CA PRO A 145 1.59 -2.64 4.26
C PRO A 145 2.39 -3.80 4.84
N HIS A 146 2.29 -4.96 4.20
CA HIS A 146 2.92 -6.21 4.62
C HIS A 146 3.56 -6.93 3.44
N ASN A 147 4.49 -7.82 3.73
CA ASN A 147 5.11 -8.69 2.74
C ASN A 147 4.10 -9.72 2.23
N LEU A 148 3.95 -9.82 0.91
CA LEU A 148 2.99 -10.72 0.28
C LEU A 148 3.24 -12.19 0.66
N GLY A 149 4.49 -12.64 0.59
CA GLY A 149 4.84 -14.02 0.94
C GLY A 149 4.52 -14.35 2.39
N GLU A 150 4.84 -13.45 3.32
CA GLU A 150 4.52 -13.63 4.75
C GLU A 150 3.01 -13.73 4.98
N VAL A 151 2.24 -12.86 4.35
CA VAL A 151 0.78 -12.85 4.50
C VAL A 151 0.16 -14.13 3.92
N ILE A 152 0.62 -14.57 2.75
CA ILE A 152 0.16 -15.82 2.15
C ILE A 152 0.51 -17.00 3.04
N ASP A 153 1.72 -17.06 3.58
CA ASP A 153 2.13 -18.13 4.51
C ASP A 153 1.26 -18.14 5.77
N GLY A 154 0.91 -16.97 6.28
CA GLY A 154 -0.03 -16.84 7.40
C GLY A 154 -1.44 -17.34 7.06
N CYS A 155 -1.91 -17.05 5.86
CA CYS A 155 -3.20 -17.57 5.36
C CYS A 155 -3.17 -19.11 5.26
N VAL A 156 -2.11 -19.68 4.70
CA VAL A 156 -1.94 -21.13 4.60
C VAL A 156 -1.89 -21.78 5.99
N ALA A 157 -1.14 -21.18 6.91
CA ALA A 157 -1.07 -21.68 8.29
C ALA A 157 -2.45 -21.68 8.97
N TYR A 158 -3.26 -20.66 8.74
CA TYR A 158 -4.64 -20.60 9.25
C TYR A 158 -5.53 -21.68 8.62
N ILE A 159 -5.41 -21.91 7.31
CA ILE A 159 -6.17 -22.96 6.61
C ILE A 159 -5.83 -24.34 7.17
N ASP A 160 -4.56 -24.59 7.44
CA ASP A 160 -4.09 -25.86 7.97
C ASP A 160 -4.47 -26.05 9.46
N ASN A 161 -4.61 -24.97 10.20
CA ASN A 161 -4.96 -25.00 11.62
C ASN A 161 -5.79 -23.76 11.99
N HIS A 162 -7.12 -23.89 12.03
CA HIS A 162 -8.03 -22.80 12.39
C HIS A 162 -7.89 -22.35 13.85
N ASP A 163 -7.28 -23.15 14.71
CA ASP A 163 -7.04 -22.83 16.12
C ASP A 163 -5.74 -22.09 16.36
N ILE A 164 -4.97 -21.80 15.30
CA ILE A 164 -3.73 -21.01 15.41
C ILE A 164 -4.03 -19.67 16.06
N ASP A 165 -3.24 -19.30 17.06
CA ASP A 165 -3.38 -18.01 17.73
C ASP A 165 -2.54 -16.91 17.04
N THR A 166 -2.64 -15.71 17.57
CA THR A 166 -1.91 -14.55 17.02
C THR A 166 -0.40 -14.78 17.05
N LEU A 167 0.13 -15.34 18.13
CA LEU A 167 1.57 -15.63 18.20
C LEU A 167 2.00 -16.67 17.17
N GLY A 168 1.18 -17.68 16.94
CA GLY A 168 1.43 -18.67 15.89
C GLY A 168 1.44 -18.03 14.50
N LEU A 169 0.51 -17.13 14.23
CA LEU A 169 0.48 -16.38 12.96
C LEU A 169 1.69 -15.47 12.80
N MET A 170 2.20 -14.91 13.88
CA MET A 170 3.38 -14.02 13.86
C MET A 170 4.68 -14.76 13.53
N GLU A 171 4.71 -16.08 13.57
CA GLU A 171 5.83 -16.85 13.02
C GLU A 171 5.94 -16.69 11.50
N TYR A 172 4.84 -16.39 10.83
CA TYR A 172 4.75 -16.17 9.39
C TYR A 172 4.64 -14.69 9.03
N VAL A 173 3.72 -13.97 9.67
CA VAL A 173 3.51 -12.52 9.49
C VAL A 173 4.24 -11.81 10.63
N LYS A 174 5.50 -11.48 10.38
CA LYS A 174 6.41 -10.99 11.43
C LYS A 174 6.16 -9.53 11.81
N GLY A 175 5.66 -8.75 10.89
CA GLY A 175 5.38 -7.34 11.09
C GLY A 175 5.09 -6.63 9.77
N PRO A 176 4.79 -5.32 9.84
CA PRO A 176 4.65 -4.50 8.64
C PRO A 176 5.92 -4.52 7.77
N ASP A 177 5.72 -4.34 6.47
CA ASP A 177 6.81 -4.28 5.48
C ASP A 177 6.56 -3.05 4.60
N PHE A 178 7.26 -1.97 4.90
CA PHE A 178 7.06 -0.68 4.24
C PHE A 178 7.81 -0.59 2.92
N PRO A 179 7.22 0.03 1.89
CA PRO A 179 7.91 0.22 0.59
C PRO A 179 9.18 1.06 0.71
N THR A 180 9.26 1.93 1.69
CA THR A 180 10.43 2.77 1.96
C THR A 180 11.43 2.14 2.91
N GLY A 181 11.15 0.95 3.42
CA GLY A 181 12.02 0.25 4.36
C GLY A 181 11.99 0.84 5.76
N GLY A 182 13.15 0.92 6.39
CA GLY A 182 13.30 1.36 7.77
C GLY A 182 13.38 0.19 8.74
N ILE A 183 13.47 0.54 10.02
CA ILE A 183 13.62 -0.42 11.11
C ILE A 183 12.48 -0.17 12.11
N ILE A 184 11.75 -1.22 12.46
CA ILE A 184 10.76 -1.16 13.52
C ILE A 184 11.48 -1.50 14.83
N LEU A 185 11.38 -0.63 15.82
CA LEU A 185 12.02 -0.82 17.12
C LEU A 185 11.13 -1.67 18.04
N GLY A 186 11.60 -2.88 18.34
CA GLY A 186 10.87 -3.83 19.18
C GLY A 186 9.67 -4.46 18.47
N ASN A 187 8.98 -5.35 19.15
CA ASN A 187 7.84 -6.09 18.61
C ASN A 187 6.55 -5.99 19.45
N SER A 188 6.61 -5.35 20.60
CA SER A 188 5.43 -5.26 21.50
C SER A 188 4.27 -4.50 20.89
N GLY A 189 4.55 -3.42 20.16
CA GLY A 189 3.52 -2.65 19.46
C GLY A 189 2.87 -3.43 18.30
N ILE A 190 3.68 -4.20 17.56
CA ILE A 190 3.19 -5.10 16.51
C ILE A 190 2.26 -6.15 17.12
N ARG A 191 2.71 -6.81 18.17
CA ARG A 191 1.93 -7.85 18.86
C ARG A 191 0.60 -7.31 19.36
N LYS A 192 0.62 -6.15 20.02
CA LYS A 192 -0.60 -5.52 20.52
C LYS A 192 -1.57 -5.21 19.38
N ALA A 193 -1.07 -4.66 18.27
CA ALA A 193 -1.90 -4.37 17.10
C ALA A 193 -2.51 -5.65 16.51
N TYR A 194 -1.73 -6.72 16.40
CA TYR A 194 -2.22 -7.99 15.85
C TYR A 194 -3.20 -8.71 16.78
N GLU A 195 -3.07 -8.55 18.08
CA GLU A 195 -4.00 -9.13 19.06
C GLU A 195 -5.29 -8.31 19.18
N THR A 196 -5.20 -6.99 19.20
CA THR A 196 -6.32 -6.11 19.56
C THR A 196 -6.88 -5.28 18.39
N GLY A 197 -6.13 -5.17 17.31
CA GLY A 197 -6.44 -4.27 16.20
C GLY A 197 -5.88 -2.86 16.37
N ARG A 198 -5.27 -2.54 17.50
CA ARG A 198 -4.65 -1.23 17.76
C ARG A 198 -3.30 -1.39 18.43
N GLY A 199 -2.33 -0.63 17.95
CA GLY A 199 -1.00 -0.59 18.55
C GLY A 199 -0.19 0.55 17.98
N SER A 200 0.92 0.86 18.60
CA SER A 200 1.85 1.87 18.13
C SER A 200 3.23 1.25 17.94
N ILE A 201 3.86 1.57 16.82
CA ILE A 201 5.23 1.15 16.53
C ILE A 201 6.11 2.36 16.30
N THR A 202 7.40 2.21 16.56
CA THR A 202 8.40 3.22 16.24
C THR A 202 9.16 2.76 15.01
N ILE A 203 9.21 3.62 13.99
CA ILE A 203 9.94 3.35 12.75
C ILE A 203 11.13 4.30 12.69
N ARG A 204 12.30 3.73 12.47
CA ARG A 204 13.56 4.47 12.40
C ARG A 204 14.19 4.30 11.03
N SER A 205 14.78 5.38 10.52
CA SER A 205 15.59 5.34 9.30
C SER A 205 16.73 4.33 9.43
N ARG A 206 17.09 3.71 8.34
CA ARG A 206 18.31 2.91 8.26
C ARG A 206 19.48 3.85 7.99
N ALA A 207 20.38 3.93 8.95
CA ALA A 207 21.52 4.84 8.92
C ALA A 207 22.81 4.10 9.25
N GLU A 208 23.88 4.49 8.58
CA GLU A 208 25.24 4.01 8.85
C GLU A 208 26.16 5.20 9.03
N ILE A 209 27.12 5.07 9.94
CA ILE A 209 28.18 6.05 10.16
C ILE A 209 29.40 5.59 9.38
N GLU A 210 29.86 6.42 8.44
CA GLU A 210 31.08 6.17 7.67
C GLU A 210 32.20 7.12 8.10
N GLU A 211 33.38 6.56 8.38
CA GLU A 211 34.54 7.31 8.75
C GLU A 211 35.41 7.62 7.53
N HIS A 212 35.83 8.87 7.42
CA HIS A 212 36.74 9.35 6.40
C HIS A 212 37.93 10.05 7.09
N ASN A 213 39.01 10.33 6.34
CA ASN A 213 40.28 10.81 6.92
C ASN A 213 40.14 12.04 7.84
N ASN A 214 39.30 12.99 7.52
CA ASN A 214 39.15 14.23 8.26
C ASN A 214 37.74 14.54 8.73
N HIS A 215 36.77 13.64 8.44
CA HIS A 215 35.39 13.87 8.79
C HIS A 215 34.60 12.55 8.80
N ASN A 216 33.48 12.54 9.47
CA ASN A 216 32.53 11.42 9.43
C ASN A 216 31.31 11.82 8.67
N THR A 217 30.63 10.84 8.08
CA THR A 217 29.34 11.04 7.44
C THR A 217 28.31 10.08 8.05
N ILE A 218 27.07 10.54 8.07
CA ILE A 218 25.90 9.71 8.35
C ILE A 218 25.21 9.48 7.02
N VAL A 219 25.10 8.21 6.60
CA VAL A 219 24.44 7.82 5.34
C VAL A 219 23.13 7.16 5.66
N ILE A 220 22.04 7.76 5.18
CA ILE A 220 20.68 7.27 5.39
C ILE A 220 20.14 6.75 4.07
N THR A 221 19.78 5.46 4.03
CA THR A 221 19.35 4.75 2.82
C THR A 221 17.88 4.39 2.84
N GLU A 222 17.23 4.43 4.00
CA GLU A 222 15.79 4.19 4.13
C GLU A 222 15.22 5.20 5.12
N VAL A 223 14.04 5.73 4.81
CA VAL A 223 13.32 6.68 5.66
C VAL A 223 12.00 6.08 6.11
N PRO A 224 11.42 6.55 7.23
CA PRO A 224 10.13 6.04 7.67
C PRO A 224 9.02 6.26 6.64
N TYR A 225 8.06 5.36 6.65
CA TYR A 225 6.92 5.40 5.72
C TYR A 225 6.13 6.70 5.84
N GLY A 226 5.79 7.29 4.70
CA GLY A 226 5.01 8.54 4.64
C GLY A 226 5.84 9.80 4.87
N VAL A 227 7.14 9.70 5.06
CA VAL A 227 8.01 10.83 5.31
C VAL A 227 8.52 11.41 3.99
N ASN A 228 8.42 12.73 3.87
CA ASN A 228 8.86 13.51 2.73
C ASN A 228 10.32 13.91 2.94
N THR A 229 11.20 13.58 2.00
CA THR A 229 12.64 13.83 2.15
C THR A 229 13.02 15.31 2.07
N MET A 230 12.23 16.12 1.37
CA MET A 230 12.46 17.57 1.33
C MET A 230 12.11 18.21 2.69
N GLU A 231 11.05 17.77 3.33
CA GLU A 231 10.69 18.22 4.69
C GLU A 231 11.77 17.83 5.71
N LEU A 232 12.38 16.65 5.57
CA LEU A 232 13.52 16.24 6.40
C LEU A 232 14.68 17.21 6.24
N LYS A 233 15.04 17.53 5.01
CA LYS A 233 16.12 18.48 4.69
C LYS A 233 15.85 19.84 5.31
N ASN A 234 14.66 20.37 5.13
CA ASN A 234 14.26 21.66 5.67
C ASN A 234 14.28 21.68 7.20
N LYS A 235 13.84 20.60 7.83
CA LYS A 235 13.84 20.47 9.29
C LYS A 235 15.25 20.43 9.85
N VAL A 236 16.14 19.68 9.21
CA VAL A 236 17.56 19.63 9.62
C VAL A 236 18.20 21.01 9.49
N ALA A 237 17.96 21.72 8.38
CA ALA A 237 18.47 23.07 8.18
C ALA A 237 17.99 24.04 9.26
N GLU A 238 16.71 23.96 9.63
CA GLU A 238 16.13 24.74 10.73
C GLU A 238 16.83 24.46 12.07
N LEU A 239 17.00 23.19 12.39
CA LEU A 239 17.60 22.77 13.66
C LEU A 239 19.10 23.17 13.76
N VAL A 240 19.81 23.15 12.65
CA VAL A 240 21.19 23.61 12.58
C VAL A 240 21.25 25.13 12.75
N ARG A 241 20.38 25.87 12.07
CA ARG A 241 20.30 27.34 12.19
C ARG A 241 19.96 27.76 13.62
N ASP A 242 19.03 27.08 14.27
CA ASP A 242 18.58 27.38 15.62
C ASP A 242 19.48 26.76 16.70
N LYS A 243 20.59 26.12 16.29
CA LYS A 243 21.59 25.52 17.18
C LYS A 243 21.03 24.43 18.10
N VAL A 244 19.95 23.78 17.71
CA VAL A 244 19.41 22.61 18.42
C VAL A 244 20.26 21.38 18.13
N ILE A 245 20.71 21.22 16.87
CA ILE A 245 21.67 20.20 16.48
C ILE A 245 22.97 20.89 16.04
N ASP A 246 24.08 20.49 16.63
CA ASP A 246 25.38 20.95 16.27
C ASP A 246 26.19 19.83 15.61
N GLY A 247 27.23 20.21 14.84
CA GLY A 247 28.16 19.27 14.26
C GLY A 247 27.89 18.87 12.81
N ILE A 248 26.85 19.40 12.17
CA ILE A 248 26.54 19.15 10.75
C ILE A 248 27.15 20.25 9.89
N SER A 249 27.96 19.86 8.88
CA SER A 249 28.57 20.79 7.93
C SER A 249 27.90 20.79 6.56
N ASP A 250 27.29 19.67 6.13
CA ASP A 250 26.63 19.58 4.82
C ASP A 250 25.55 18.50 4.84
N TYR A 251 24.58 18.63 3.91
CA TYR A 251 23.46 17.71 3.76
C TYR A 251 23.19 17.54 2.26
N HIS A 252 23.31 16.32 1.76
CA HIS A 252 23.10 16.00 0.35
C HIS A 252 22.12 14.86 0.16
N THR A 253 21.17 15.01 -0.74
CA THR A 253 20.18 14.00 -1.10
C THR A 253 20.39 13.53 -2.53
N ASP A 254 20.47 12.22 -2.74
CA ASP A 254 20.49 11.57 -4.03
C ASP A 254 19.32 10.59 -4.12
N LEU A 255 18.49 10.72 -5.15
CA LEU A 255 17.30 9.90 -5.37
C LEU A 255 17.39 9.01 -6.62
N LYS A 256 18.54 8.94 -7.28
CA LYS A 256 18.68 8.19 -8.56
C LYS A 256 18.42 6.69 -8.41
N ASP A 257 19.00 6.08 -7.38
CA ASP A 257 18.91 4.63 -7.12
C ASP A 257 18.25 4.37 -5.75
N GLY A 258 17.10 4.97 -5.52
CA GLY A 258 16.46 4.98 -4.21
C GLY A 258 16.91 6.19 -3.40
N VAL A 259 16.61 6.17 -2.10
CA VAL A 259 16.98 7.27 -1.20
C VAL A 259 18.41 7.08 -0.70
N LYS A 260 19.22 8.13 -0.84
CA LYS A 260 20.52 8.21 -0.18
C LYS A 260 20.73 9.65 0.32
N ILE A 261 20.68 9.81 1.63
CA ILE A 261 20.94 11.09 2.29
C ILE A 261 22.32 11.00 2.96
N THR A 262 23.23 11.88 2.56
CA THR A 262 24.57 11.94 3.13
C THR A 262 24.68 13.21 3.97
N ILE A 263 24.89 13.04 5.27
CA ILE A 263 25.05 14.14 6.23
C ILE A 263 26.52 14.17 6.62
N THR A 264 27.22 15.22 6.18
CA THR A 264 28.64 15.41 6.49
C THR A 264 28.78 16.14 7.82
N LEU A 265 29.60 15.62 8.70
CA LEU A 265 29.79 16.15 10.05
C LEU A 265 31.03 17.03 10.12
N LYS A 266 31.02 18.00 11.04
CA LYS A 266 32.18 18.77 11.40
C LYS A 266 33.24 17.87 12.04
N ARG A 267 34.49 18.24 11.93
CA ARG A 267 35.64 17.42 12.37
C ARG A 267 35.53 16.92 13.81
N ASP A 268 35.07 17.76 14.73
CA ASP A 268 35.02 17.45 16.18
C ASP A 268 33.66 16.89 16.63
N ALA A 269 32.74 16.68 15.69
CA ALA A 269 31.41 16.16 16.01
C ALA A 269 31.45 14.66 16.34
N ASN A 270 30.70 14.27 17.39
CA ASN A 270 30.49 12.86 17.71
C ASN A 270 29.35 12.34 16.84
N PRO A 271 29.62 11.41 15.92
CA PRO A 271 28.59 10.94 14.96
C PRO A 271 27.37 10.34 15.64
N GLN A 272 27.57 9.56 16.72
CA GLN A 272 26.45 8.90 17.39
C GLN A 272 25.56 9.91 18.12
N VAL A 273 26.13 10.97 18.68
CA VAL A 273 25.35 12.04 19.32
C VAL A 273 24.51 12.79 18.30
N VAL A 274 25.13 13.13 17.16
CA VAL A 274 24.38 13.79 16.05
C VAL A 274 23.25 12.92 15.56
N LEU A 275 23.51 11.64 15.33
CA LEU A 275 22.50 10.69 14.86
C LEU A 275 21.34 10.55 15.86
N ASN A 276 21.65 10.44 17.16
CA ASN A 276 20.63 10.36 18.19
C ASN A 276 19.75 11.63 18.24
N ASN A 277 20.36 12.79 18.03
CA ASN A 277 19.63 14.05 17.97
C ASN A 277 18.75 14.16 16.71
N LEU A 278 19.20 13.62 15.59
CA LEU A 278 18.38 13.53 14.38
C LEU A 278 17.14 12.65 14.62
N TYR A 279 17.30 11.52 15.27
CA TYR A 279 16.14 10.67 15.62
C TYR A 279 15.20 11.37 16.60
N LYS A 280 15.72 12.11 17.55
CA LYS A 280 14.92 12.78 18.57
C LYS A 280 14.13 13.97 18.03
N HIS A 281 14.71 14.75 17.12
CA HIS A 281 14.17 16.05 16.70
C HIS A 281 13.59 16.07 15.29
N THR A 282 13.69 15.00 14.52
CA THR A 282 13.23 14.95 13.14
C THR A 282 12.42 13.67 12.90
N ASN A 283 11.79 13.61 11.72
CA ASN A 283 11.07 12.44 11.23
C ASN A 283 11.99 11.34 10.65
N PHE A 284 13.29 11.40 10.93
CA PHE A 284 14.14 10.23 10.75
C PHE A 284 13.75 9.08 11.70
N GLN A 285 12.95 9.37 12.69
CA GLN A 285 12.25 8.40 13.51
C GLN A 285 10.83 8.91 13.75
N ILE A 286 9.84 8.04 13.53
CA ILE A 286 8.44 8.39 13.75
C ILE A 286 7.75 7.35 14.62
N SER A 287 6.67 7.77 15.25
CA SER A 287 5.67 6.88 15.83
C SER A 287 4.58 6.64 14.80
N TYR A 288 4.23 5.38 14.55
CA TYR A 288 3.20 4.98 13.60
C TYR A 288 2.08 4.26 14.36
N GLY A 289 0.90 4.87 14.38
CA GLY A 289 -0.28 4.28 15.02
C GLY A 289 -0.96 3.30 14.10
N ILE A 290 -1.08 2.03 14.50
CA ILE A 290 -1.78 1.00 13.74
C ILE A 290 -3.22 0.93 14.23
N ILE A 291 -4.17 1.02 13.29
CA ILE A 291 -5.60 0.87 13.55
C ILE A 291 -6.19 0.00 12.45
N PHE A 292 -6.52 -1.24 12.78
CA PHE A 292 -7.14 -2.18 11.85
C PHE A 292 -8.67 -2.02 11.84
N LEU A 293 -9.13 -0.81 11.56
CA LEU A 293 -10.54 -0.54 11.35
C LEU A 293 -10.89 -0.84 9.90
N MET A 294 -11.83 -1.74 9.67
CA MET A 294 -12.26 -2.11 8.33
C MET A 294 -13.74 -2.47 8.31
N LEU A 295 -14.32 -2.50 7.11
CA LEU A 295 -15.70 -2.90 6.92
C LEU A 295 -15.80 -4.42 6.83
N ASP A 296 -16.60 -5.00 7.70
CA ASP A 296 -16.99 -6.40 7.66
C ASP A 296 -18.49 -6.46 7.31
N GLN A 297 -18.80 -6.84 6.08
CA GLN A 297 -20.16 -6.83 5.53
C GLN A 297 -20.87 -5.48 5.75
N GLY A 298 -20.14 -4.39 5.48
CA GLY A 298 -20.64 -3.03 5.59
C GLY A 298 -20.61 -2.44 7.00
N VAL A 299 -20.21 -3.20 8.03
CA VAL A 299 -20.14 -2.73 9.40
C VAL A 299 -18.68 -2.45 9.79
N PRO A 300 -18.36 -1.21 10.25
CA PRO A 300 -17.02 -0.91 10.73
C PRO A 300 -16.66 -1.72 11.98
N LYS A 301 -15.52 -2.39 11.93
CA LYS A 301 -14.99 -3.17 13.05
C LYS A 301 -13.48 -3.02 13.15
N THR A 302 -12.98 -2.98 14.39
CA THR A 302 -11.55 -3.07 14.66
C THR A 302 -11.22 -4.55 14.88
N LEU A 303 -10.36 -5.10 14.01
CA LEU A 303 -10.06 -6.52 13.98
C LEU A 303 -8.60 -6.79 14.26
N GLY A 304 -8.31 -7.89 14.97
CA GLY A 304 -6.94 -8.42 15.07
C GLY A 304 -6.54 -9.18 13.81
N LEU A 305 -5.28 -9.56 13.72
CA LEU A 305 -4.71 -10.24 12.54
C LEU A 305 -5.45 -11.55 12.22
N LYS A 306 -5.72 -12.37 13.23
CA LYS A 306 -6.41 -13.66 13.03
C LYS A 306 -7.81 -13.46 12.42
N ASP A 307 -8.55 -12.48 12.92
CA ASP A 307 -9.90 -12.20 12.40
C ASP A 307 -9.84 -11.68 10.96
N ILE A 308 -8.86 -10.84 10.64
CA ILE A 308 -8.66 -10.35 9.27
C ILE A 308 -8.41 -11.52 8.32
N ILE A 309 -7.49 -12.40 8.67
CA ILE A 309 -7.16 -13.57 7.85
C ILE A 309 -8.36 -14.52 7.74
N SER A 310 -9.06 -14.79 8.84
CA SER A 310 -10.24 -15.64 8.85
C SER A 310 -11.32 -15.12 7.90
N LYS A 311 -11.63 -13.84 7.96
CA LYS A 311 -12.64 -13.22 7.10
C LYS A 311 -12.21 -13.19 5.63
N TYR A 312 -10.93 -12.98 5.36
CA TYR A 312 -10.40 -13.08 4.02
C TYR A 312 -10.54 -14.50 3.45
N ILE A 313 -10.23 -15.52 4.24
CA ILE A 313 -10.40 -16.92 3.82
C ILE A 313 -11.88 -17.25 3.56
N ASP A 314 -12.79 -16.75 4.38
CA ASP A 314 -14.23 -16.90 4.14
C ASP A 314 -14.65 -16.29 2.80
N HIS A 315 -14.13 -15.12 2.48
CA HIS A 315 -14.35 -14.48 1.18
C HIS A 315 -13.81 -15.35 0.03
N GLN A 316 -12.62 -15.91 0.17
CA GLN A 316 -12.03 -16.77 -0.85
C GLN A 316 -12.82 -18.07 -1.04
N LYS A 317 -13.34 -18.65 0.02
CA LYS A 317 -14.22 -19.82 -0.08
C LYS A 317 -15.44 -19.50 -0.92
N GLU A 318 -16.08 -18.35 -0.69
CA GLU A 318 -17.24 -17.92 -1.49
C GLU A 318 -16.87 -17.70 -2.96
N VAL A 319 -15.76 -17.03 -3.22
CA VAL A 319 -15.25 -16.81 -4.59
C VAL A 319 -15.04 -18.13 -5.32
N ILE A 320 -14.39 -19.10 -4.68
CA ILE A 320 -14.09 -20.41 -5.26
C ILE A 320 -15.39 -21.19 -5.52
N ILE A 321 -16.32 -21.19 -4.59
CA ILE A 321 -17.63 -21.87 -4.76
C ILE A 321 -18.38 -21.25 -5.94
N ARG A 322 -18.46 -19.93 -6.00
CA ARG A 322 -19.18 -19.24 -7.07
C ARG A 322 -18.52 -19.44 -8.43
N ARG A 323 -17.20 -19.41 -8.50
CA ARG A 323 -16.46 -19.73 -9.73
C ARG A 323 -16.73 -21.15 -10.18
N THR A 324 -16.66 -22.12 -9.28
CA THR A 324 -16.88 -23.54 -9.58
C THR A 324 -18.30 -23.77 -10.09
N ARG A 325 -19.31 -23.14 -9.48
CA ARG A 325 -20.71 -23.20 -9.98
C ARG A 325 -20.84 -22.61 -11.37
N PHE A 326 -20.20 -21.49 -11.62
CA PHE A 326 -20.20 -20.85 -12.93
C PHE A 326 -19.61 -21.78 -13.99
N ASP A 327 -18.45 -22.38 -13.72
CA ASP A 327 -17.79 -23.29 -14.63
C ASP A 327 -18.61 -24.57 -14.84
N LEU A 328 -19.20 -25.12 -13.77
CA LEU A 328 -20.06 -26.29 -13.83
C LEU A 328 -21.30 -26.04 -14.66
N ASP A 329 -22.00 -24.95 -14.43
CA ASP A 329 -23.20 -24.58 -15.19
C ASP A 329 -22.89 -24.42 -16.69
N LYS A 330 -21.76 -23.83 -17.01
CA LYS A 330 -21.30 -23.69 -18.39
C LYS A 330 -21.03 -25.03 -19.04
N ASP A 331 -20.36 -25.94 -18.34
CA ASP A 331 -20.05 -27.28 -18.82
C ASP A 331 -21.31 -28.13 -18.96
N GLU A 332 -22.24 -28.07 -18.03
CA GLU A 332 -23.54 -28.74 -18.12
C GLU A 332 -24.36 -28.27 -19.30
N ARG A 333 -24.40 -26.97 -19.59
CA ARG A 333 -25.09 -26.43 -20.78
C ARG A 333 -24.45 -26.94 -22.07
N ARG A 334 -23.10 -27.04 -22.11
CA ARG A 334 -22.39 -27.56 -23.27
C ARG A 334 -22.69 -29.03 -23.48
N VAL A 335 -22.70 -29.85 -22.44
CA VAL A 335 -23.06 -31.27 -22.49
C VAL A 335 -24.48 -31.43 -22.98
N HIS A 336 -25.43 -30.65 -22.48
CA HIS A 336 -26.82 -30.68 -22.90
C HIS A 336 -26.98 -30.35 -24.38
N ILE A 337 -26.26 -29.36 -24.88
CA ILE A 337 -26.27 -29.00 -26.30
C ILE A 337 -25.71 -30.14 -27.15
N LEU A 338 -24.59 -30.76 -26.72
CA LEU A 338 -23.98 -31.87 -27.45
C LEU A 338 -24.86 -33.12 -27.45
N GLU A 339 -25.59 -33.40 -26.37
CA GLU A 339 -26.55 -34.52 -26.29
C GLU A 339 -27.80 -34.30 -27.15
N GLY A 340 -28.12 -33.05 -27.50
CA GLY A 340 -29.25 -32.68 -28.36
C GLY A 340 -29.00 -32.85 -29.86
N TYR A 341 -27.79 -33.18 -30.24
CA TYR A 341 -27.38 -33.53 -31.61
C TYR A 341 -27.15 -35.04 -31.70
#